data_940b9bbfdefc1729165cc30a53001a20
#
_entry.id   940b9bbfdefc1729165cc30a53001a20
#
_cell.length_a   1.000
_cell.length_b   1.000
_cell.length_c   1.000
_cell.angle_alpha   90.00
_cell.angle_beta   90.00
_cell.angle_gamma   90.00
#
_symmetry.space_group_name_H-M   'P 1'
#
loop_
_entity.id
_entity.type
_entity.pdbx_description
1 polymer ?
#
loop_
_entity_poly.entity_id
_entity_poly.type
_entity_poly.pdbx_seq_one_letter_code
_entity_poly.pdbx_strand_id
1 'polypeptide(L)'
;MTVDNAQLAALGDPTRRTIFELIAERPRSVAEITRQVPVSQSAVSQHLKVLRDSRLVRAEPKGASNVYHIDPAGLGQMRAWLDRFWSKTLAAYKVAVEQSPEERK
;
A
#
# COMPACT_ATOMS: atom_id res chain seq x y z
N MET A 1 -12.98 -12.55 -7.35
CA MET A 1 -12.58 -12.22 -7.01
C MET A 1 -11.97 -11.84 -6.36
N THR A 2 -11.58 -11.32 -6.21
CA THR A 2 -10.99 -11.36 -5.46
C THR A 2 -10.80 -10.42 -4.55
N VAL A 3 -10.99 -10.60 -3.58
CA VAL A 3 -10.82 -9.85 -2.52
C VAL A 3 -9.53 -9.45 -2.19
N ASP A 4 -8.63 -9.96 -2.84
CA ASP A 4 -7.29 -9.73 -2.53
C ASP A 4 -6.77 -8.43 -2.94
N ASN A 5 -7.61 -7.60 -3.51
CA ASN A 5 -7.18 -6.30 -3.96
C ASN A 5 -7.55 -5.19 -3.00
N ALA A 6 -7.87 -5.53 -1.77
CA ALA A 6 -8.18 -4.51 -0.78
C ALA A 6 -7.03 -3.53 -0.59
N GLN A 7 -5.80 -4.03 -0.60
CA GLN A 7 -4.63 -3.17 -0.43
C GLN A 7 -4.45 -2.24 -1.63
N LEU A 8 -4.61 -2.77 -2.83
CA LEU A 8 -4.49 -1.95 -4.03
C LEU A 8 -5.60 -0.92 -4.09
N ALA A 9 -6.82 -1.31 -3.74
CA ALA A 9 -7.93 -0.37 -3.73
C ALA A 9 -7.67 0.76 -2.74
N ALA A 10 -7.15 0.42 -1.56
CA ALA A 10 -6.83 1.44 -0.56
C ALA A 10 -5.77 2.41 -1.08
N LEU A 11 -4.79 1.92 -1.79
CA LEU A 11 -3.71 2.76 -2.30
C LEU A 11 -4.04 3.43 -3.63
N GLY A 12 -5.25 3.21 -4.14
CA GLY A 12 -5.70 3.88 -5.35
C GLY A 12 -6.04 5.34 -5.16
N ASP A 13 -6.37 5.74 -3.93
CA ASP A 13 -6.66 7.15 -3.63
C ASP A 13 -5.34 7.88 -3.40
N PRO A 14 -5.08 8.99 -4.13
CA PRO A 14 -3.78 9.66 -4.04
C PRO A 14 -3.46 10.18 -2.63
N THR A 15 -4.44 10.75 -1.94
CA THR A 15 -4.22 11.27 -0.60
C THR A 15 -3.91 10.13 0.36
N ARG A 16 -4.65 9.04 0.24
CA ARG A 16 -4.45 7.89 1.11
C ARG A 16 -3.07 7.28 0.86
N ARG A 17 -2.65 7.23 -0.40
CA ARG A 17 -1.31 6.75 -0.75
C ARG A 17 -0.23 7.61 -0.13
N THR A 18 -0.41 8.94 -0.17
CA THR A 18 0.54 9.86 0.46
C THR A 18 0.61 9.61 1.96
N ILE A 19 -0.53 9.42 2.61
CA ILE A 19 -0.55 9.13 4.04
C ILE A 19 0.20 7.83 4.33
N PHE A 20 -0.05 6.81 3.53
CA PHE A 20 0.64 5.54 3.69
C PHE A 20 2.15 5.72 3.56
N GLU A 21 2.59 6.50 2.57
CA GLU A 21 4.02 6.74 2.35
C GLU A 21 4.65 7.48 3.52
N LEU A 22 3.91 8.42 4.12
CA LEU A 22 4.42 9.13 5.30
C LEU A 22 4.64 8.16 6.47
N ILE A 23 3.71 7.24 6.65
CA ILE A 23 3.83 6.24 7.71
C ILE A 23 4.97 5.27 7.39
N ALA A 24 5.18 4.97 6.12
CA ALA A 24 6.26 4.10 5.71
C ALA A 24 7.63 4.70 6.02
N GLU A 25 7.74 6.04 5.99
CA GLU A 25 9.00 6.69 6.33
C GLU A 25 9.29 6.54 7.82
N ARG A 26 8.28 6.71 8.65
CA ARG A 26 8.38 6.48 10.09
C ARG A 26 6.98 6.52 10.70
N PRO A 27 6.80 5.93 11.86
CA PRO A 27 5.49 5.99 12.54
C PRO A 27 5.06 7.43 12.79
N ARG A 28 3.76 7.67 12.71
CA ARG A 28 3.21 9.02 12.82
C ARG A 28 1.88 9.03 13.53
N SER A 29 1.62 10.11 14.27
CA SER A 29 0.31 10.34 14.86
C SER A 29 -0.61 11.01 13.85
N VAL A 30 -1.92 11.04 14.14
CA VAL A 30 -2.88 11.72 13.28
C VAL A 30 -2.51 13.18 13.11
N ALA A 31 -2.09 13.83 14.21
CA ALA A 31 -1.73 15.25 14.16
C ALA A 31 -0.55 15.48 13.23
N GLU A 32 0.46 14.61 13.30
CA GLU A 32 1.62 14.75 12.44
C GLU A 32 1.26 14.58 10.97
N ILE A 33 0.40 13.61 10.68
CA ILE A 33 -0.04 13.37 9.30
C ILE A 33 -0.83 14.57 8.80
N THR A 34 -1.74 15.08 9.64
CA THR A 34 -2.60 16.19 9.24
C THR A 34 -1.79 17.42 8.86
N ARG A 35 -0.64 17.62 9.50
CA ARG A 35 0.21 18.76 9.17
C ARG A 35 0.92 18.60 7.82
N GLN A 36 0.94 17.38 7.28
CA GLN A 36 1.67 17.10 6.05
C GLN A 36 0.80 16.97 4.82
N VAL A 37 -0.51 16.96 4.98
CA VAL A 37 -1.43 16.76 3.86
C VAL A 37 -2.47 17.86 3.82
N PRO A 38 -2.96 18.22 2.63
CA PRO A 38 -3.90 19.34 2.48
C PRO A 38 -5.36 18.93 2.67
N VAL A 39 -5.64 18.14 3.69
CA VAL A 39 -7.02 17.74 4.00
C VAL A 39 -7.24 17.86 5.50
N SER A 40 -8.49 17.80 5.91
CA SER A 40 -8.84 17.97 7.33
C SER A 40 -8.41 16.76 8.15
N GLN A 41 -8.34 16.97 9.46
CA GLN A 41 -8.03 15.87 10.37
C GLN A 41 -9.10 14.78 10.27
N SER A 42 -10.34 15.17 10.10
CA SER A 42 -11.43 14.21 9.93
C SER A 42 -11.21 13.34 8.70
N ALA A 43 -10.78 13.92 7.60
CA ALA A 43 -10.48 13.17 6.40
C ALA A 43 -9.29 12.24 6.61
N VAL A 44 -8.25 12.73 7.31
CA VAL A 44 -7.10 11.90 7.62
C VAL A 44 -7.54 10.68 8.43
N SER A 45 -8.40 10.89 9.42
CA SER A 45 -8.88 9.78 10.25
C SER A 45 -9.64 8.75 9.43
N GLN A 46 -10.43 9.22 8.46
CA GLN A 46 -11.15 8.29 7.59
C GLN A 46 -10.22 7.52 6.67
N HIS A 47 -9.21 8.19 6.14
CA HIS A 47 -8.21 7.51 5.32
C HIS A 47 -7.44 6.48 6.13
N LEU A 48 -7.12 6.81 7.37
CA LEU A 48 -6.42 5.86 8.25
C LEU A 48 -7.28 4.64 8.56
N LYS A 49 -8.59 4.85 8.68
CA LYS A 49 -9.49 3.71 8.90
C LYS A 49 -9.46 2.75 7.72
N VAL A 50 -9.50 3.27 6.50
CA VAL A 50 -9.41 2.43 5.31
C VAL A 50 -8.09 1.68 5.26
N LEU A 51 -6.99 2.38 5.55
CA LEU A 51 -5.67 1.75 5.55
C LEU A 51 -5.57 0.65 6.61
N ARG A 52 -6.18 0.90 7.77
CA ARG A 52 -6.17 -0.09 8.85
C ARG A 52 -7.04 -1.29 8.50
N ASP A 53 -8.21 -1.05 7.93
CA ASP A 53 -9.13 -2.13 7.58
C ASP A 53 -8.53 -3.02 6.49
N SER A 54 -7.67 -2.47 5.64
CA SER A 54 -6.99 -3.25 4.60
C SER A 54 -5.66 -3.83 5.09
N ARG A 55 -5.36 -3.64 6.37
CA ARG A 55 -4.16 -4.18 7.01
C ARG A 55 -2.85 -3.62 6.46
N LEU A 56 -2.90 -2.41 5.96
CA LEU A 56 -1.68 -1.73 5.51
C LEU A 56 -1.03 -0.96 6.64
N VAL A 57 -1.81 -0.54 7.64
CA VAL A 57 -1.29 0.12 8.82
C VAL A 57 -1.99 -0.42 10.06
N ARG A 58 -1.36 -0.24 11.20
CA ARG A 58 -1.95 -0.56 12.49
C ARG A 58 -1.77 0.62 13.41
N ALA A 59 -2.68 0.75 14.37
CA ALA A 59 -2.64 1.82 15.34
C ALA A 59 -2.09 1.29 16.66
N GLU A 60 -1.20 2.04 17.25
CA GLU A 60 -0.64 1.71 18.56
C GLU A 60 -0.95 2.84 19.51
N PRO A 61 -1.66 2.59 20.60
CA PRO A 61 -1.94 3.64 21.58
C PRO A 61 -0.64 4.15 22.21
N LYS A 62 -0.54 5.47 22.32
CA LYS A 62 0.62 6.07 22.95
C LYS A 62 0.14 7.32 23.68
N GLY A 63 0.03 7.24 25.00
CA GLY A 63 -0.55 8.32 25.77
C GLY A 63 -2.01 8.51 25.39
N ALA A 64 -2.38 9.74 25.10
CA ALA A 64 -3.76 10.07 24.74
C ALA A 64 -4.04 9.95 23.25
N SER A 65 -3.08 9.54 22.45
CA SER A 65 -3.29 9.45 21.00
C SER A 65 -2.78 8.12 20.48
N ASN A 66 -2.97 7.92 19.18
CA ASN A 66 -2.48 6.72 18.50
C ASN A 66 -1.34 7.08 17.58
N VAL A 67 -0.38 6.18 17.48
CA VAL A 67 0.70 6.29 16.51
C VAL A 67 0.47 5.17 15.50
N TYR A 68 0.55 5.51 14.24
CA TYR A 68 0.29 4.56 13.15
C TYR A 68 1.60 4.04 12.60
N HIS A 69 1.63 2.73 12.40
CA HIS A 69 2.79 1.99 11.92
C HIS A 69 2.40 1.21 10.69
N ILE A 70 3.36 0.87 9.86
CA ILE A 70 3.12 -0.06 8.76
C ILE A 70 2.75 -1.41 9.36
N ASP A 71 1.75 -2.05 8.77
CA ASP A 71 1.36 -3.40 9.14
C ASP A 71 1.88 -4.35 8.04
N PRO A 72 2.83 -5.21 8.38
CA PRO A 72 3.39 -6.10 7.36
C PRO A 72 2.40 -7.09 6.79
N ALA A 73 1.28 -7.35 7.49
CA ALA A 73 0.31 -8.33 7.01
C ALA A 73 -0.29 -7.94 5.67
N GLY A 74 -0.75 -6.68 5.54
CA GLY A 74 -1.33 -6.23 4.28
C GLY A 74 -0.29 -6.09 3.19
N LEU A 75 0.90 -5.60 3.54
CA LEU A 75 1.98 -5.51 2.57
C LEU A 75 2.37 -6.88 2.07
N GLY A 76 2.42 -7.87 2.96
CA GLY A 76 2.74 -9.23 2.56
C GLY A 76 1.70 -9.82 1.63
N GLN A 77 0.43 -9.56 1.90
CA GLN A 77 -0.64 -10.01 1.02
C GLN A 77 -0.55 -9.36 -0.36
N MET A 78 -0.27 -8.07 -0.39
CA MET A 78 -0.12 -7.36 -1.65
C MET A 78 1.09 -7.87 -2.43
N ARG A 79 2.19 -8.09 -1.72
CA ARG A 79 3.39 -8.62 -2.35
C ARG A 79 3.14 -10.00 -2.94
N ALA A 80 2.45 -10.86 -2.20
CA ALA A 80 2.16 -12.21 -2.69
C ALA A 80 1.31 -12.15 -3.97
N TRP A 81 0.33 -11.24 -4.01
CA TRP A 81 -0.50 -11.05 -5.19
C TRP A 81 0.35 -10.56 -6.36
N LEU A 82 1.21 -9.57 -6.12
CA LEU A 82 2.08 -9.03 -7.15
C LEU A 82 3.07 -10.08 -7.65
N ASP A 83 3.60 -10.89 -6.74
CA ASP A 83 4.55 -11.93 -7.11
C ASP A 83 3.91 -12.96 -8.04
N ARG A 84 2.66 -13.36 -7.75
CA ARG A 84 1.96 -14.29 -8.62
C ARG A 84 1.74 -13.71 -10.01
N PHE A 85 1.27 -12.47 -10.04
CA PHE A 85 1.01 -11.78 -11.29
C PHE A 85 2.31 -11.53 -12.04
N TRP A 86 3.33 -11.07 -11.33
CA TRP A 86 4.61 -10.72 -11.93
C TRP A 86 5.29 -11.91 -12.52
N SER A 87 5.34 -13.01 -11.80
CA SER A 87 5.98 -14.23 -12.28
C SER A 87 5.32 -14.75 -13.54
N LYS A 88 3.99 -14.76 -13.54
CA LYS A 88 3.24 -15.22 -14.69
C LYS A 88 3.49 -14.34 -15.91
N THR A 89 3.44 -13.04 -15.70
CA THR A 89 3.63 -12.07 -16.78
C THR A 89 5.04 -12.14 -17.33
N LEU A 90 6.03 -12.23 -16.46
CA LEU A 90 7.42 -12.29 -16.87
C LEU A 90 7.73 -13.61 -17.58
N ALA A 91 7.12 -14.69 -17.15
CA ALA A 91 7.32 -15.98 -17.83
C ALA A 91 6.81 -15.89 -19.25
N ALA A 92 5.63 -15.30 -19.45
CA ALA A 92 5.07 -15.15 -20.78
C ALA A 92 5.94 -14.25 -21.65
N TYR A 93 6.43 -13.16 -21.06
CA TYR A 93 7.28 -12.24 -21.78
C TYR A 93 8.59 -12.92 -22.20
N LYS A 94 9.17 -13.69 -21.30
CA LYS A 94 10.42 -14.39 -21.58
C LYS A 94 10.26 -15.37 -22.73
N VAL A 95 9.17 -16.11 -22.73
CA VAL A 95 8.91 -17.06 -23.82
C VAL A 95 8.77 -16.31 -25.14
N ALA A 96 8.03 -15.20 -25.16
CA ALA A 96 7.86 -14.43 -26.38
C ALA A 96 9.19 -13.92 -26.92
N VAL A 97 10.04 -13.42 -26.04
CA VAL A 97 11.34 -12.90 -26.43
C VAL A 97 12.22 -14.02 -26.98
N GLU A 98 12.20 -15.17 -26.35
CA GLU A 98 13.02 -16.28 -26.79
C GLU A 98 12.58 -16.84 -28.14
N GLN A 99 11.32 -16.61 -28.50
CA GLN A 99 10.82 -17.07 -29.78
C GLN A 99 10.96 -16.04 -30.88
N SER A 100 11.55 -14.90 -30.61
CA SER A 100 11.73 -13.85 -31.58
C SER A 100 13.21 -13.54 -31.74
N PRO A 101 13.92 -14.33 -32.56
CA PRO A 101 15.37 -14.19 -32.65
C PRO A 101 15.88 -12.82 -33.00
N GLU A 102 15.17 -12.08 -33.80
CA GLU A 102 15.65 -10.77 -34.20
C GLU A 102 15.69 -9.79 -33.04
N GLU A 103 14.96 -10.04 -31.98
CA GLU A 103 14.99 -9.17 -30.85
C GLU A 103 16.16 -9.45 -29.92
N ARG A 104 16.92 -10.46 -30.22
CA ARG A 104 18.03 -10.85 -29.37
C ARG A 104 19.34 -10.22 -29.79
N LYS A 105 19.33 -9.44 -30.79
CA LYS A 105 20.54 -8.83 -31.31
C LYS A 105 20.94 -7.57 -30.55
#